data_508092169e89a5da49c181191bde214f
#
_entry.id   508092169e89a5da49c181191bde214f
#
_cell.length_a   1.000
_cell.length_b   1.000
_cell.length_c   1.000
_cell.angle_alpha   90.00
_cell.angle_beta   90.00
_cell.angle_gamma   90.00
#
_symmetry.space_group_name_H-M   'P 1'
#
loop_
_entity.id
_entity.type
_entity.pdbx_description
1 polymer ?
#
loop_
_entity_poly.entity_id
_entity_poly.type
_entity_poly.pdbx_seq_one_letter_code
_entity_poly.pdbx_strand_id
1 'polypeptide(L)'
;IDLHKKFGDFVAVNKISFSVKKGEIFGFLGANGSGKSTTIRMLCGIITPTSGGGTVAGHDIMTQAEEIKQSIGYMSQKFSLYEDLTPFENLRFYLGVYNIPQSQWRERIDWVLNMTRLQNERDRKTRELPQGWRQRLALGCSLLHKPDILFLDEPTSGVDPVTRRHFWNFIRQLADSGMTIFVTTHYMDEARFCERIVMINAGNIVAAGTPAEIIAGACPGIPDADLQDAFI
;
A
#
# COMPACT_ATOMS: atom_id res chain seq x y z
N ILE A 1 9.38 3.37 -15.84
CA ILE A 1 10.58 2.91 -16.56
C ILE A 1 11.76 3.71 -16.05
N ASP A 2 12.85 3.02 -15.63
CA ASP A 2 14.10 3.61 -15.12
C ASP A 2 13.90 4.61 -13.98
N LEU A 3 12.94 4.30 -13.10
CA LEU A 3 12.58 5.15 -11.98
C LEU A 3 13.77 5.32 -11.04
N HIS A 4 14.24 6.56 -10.87
CA HIS A 4 15.43 6.90 -10.11
C HIS A 4 15.16 8.00 -9.09
N LYS A 5 15.71 7.83 -7.88
CA LYS A 5 15.62 8.86 -6.84
C LYS A 5 16.94 8.99 -6.09
N LYS A 6 17.46 10.22 -6.08
CA LYS A 6 18.65 10.61 -5.34
C LYS A 6 18.30 11.70 -4.32
N PHE A 7 18.87 11.62 -3.12
CA PHE A 7 18.82 12.63 -2.08
C PHE A 7 20.25 13.05 -1.74
N GLY A 8 20.65 14.24 -2.20
CA GLY A 8 22.07 14.62 -2.17
C GLY A 8 22.92 13.57 -2.93
N ASP A 9 23.88 12.94 -2.27
CA ASP A 9 24.69 11.87 -2.85
C ASP A 9 24.15 10.46 -2.66
N PHE A 10 23.12 10.30 -1.83
CA PHE A 10 22.51 9.01 -1.56
C PHE A 10 21.50 8.61 -2.64
N VAL A 11 21.71 7.48 -3.29
CA VAL A 11 20.79 6.89 -4.26
C VAL A 11 19.82 5.96 -3.52
N ALA A 12 18.57 6.40 -3.36
CA ALA A 12 17.53 5.64 -2.68
C ALA A 12 16.82 4.63 -3.60
N VAL A 13 16.70 4.95 -4.89
CA VAL A 13 16.11 4.09 -5.93
C VAL A 13 16.96 4.24 -7.19
N ASN A 14 17.43 3.13 -7.75
CA ASN A 14 18.41 3.13 -8.84
C ASN A 14 17.84 2.53 -10.13
N LYS A 15 17.20 3.36 -10.95
CA LYS A 15 16.72 3.03 -12.32
C LYS A 15 15.90 1.73 -12.36
N ILE A 16 14.93 1.60 -11.46
CA ILE A 16 14.07 0.42 -11.43
C ILE A 16 12.94 0.52 -12.45
N SER A 17 12.59 -0.61 -13.07
CA SER A 17 11.50 -0.72 -14.03
C SER A 17 10.62 -1.91 -13.69
N PHE A 18 9.31 -1.69 -13.59
CA PHE A 18 8.30 -2.72 -13.36
C PHE A 18 6.93 -2.28 -13.85
N SER A 19 5.99 -3.20 -13.92
CA SER A 19 4.60 -2.94 -14.26
C SER A 19 3.66 -3.71 -13.34
N VAL A 20 2.51 -3.11 -13.04
CA VAL A 20 1.44 -3.70 -12.24
C VAL A 20 0.21 -3.89 -13.12
N LYS A 21 -0.39 -5.08 -13.09
CA LYS A 21 -1.60 -5.39 -13.86
C LYS A 21 -2.84 -4.91 -13.09
N LYS A 22 -3.89 -4.54 -13.83
CA LYS A 22 -5.16 -4.17 -13.21
C LYS A 22 -5.75 -5.36 -12.44
N GLY A 23 -6.18 -5.11 -11.21
CA GLY A 23 -6.84 -6.09 -10.34
C GLY A 23 -5.89 -7.06 -9.62
N GLU A 24 -4.55 -6.93 -9.76
CA GLU A 24 -3.63 -7.79 -9.01
C GLU A 24 -3.24 -7.19 -7.65
N ILE A 25 -2.88 -8.06 -6.71
CA ILE A 25 -2.13 -7.69 -5.51
C ILE A 25 -0.64 -7.82 -5.84
N PHE A 26 0.03 -6.69 -5.95
CA PHE A 26 1.44 -6.61 -6.29
C PHE A 26 2.27 -6.29 -5.04
N GLY A 27 3.20 -7.19 -4.70
CA GLY A 27 4.09 -7.06 -3.55
C GLY A 27 5.42 -6.39 -3.91
N PHE A 28 5.85 -5.43 -3.11
CA PHE A 28 7.15 -4.79 -3.24
C PHE A 28 7.95 -5.04 -1.95
N LEU A 29 8.80 -6.06 -1.98
CA LEU A 29 9.46 -6.66 -0.81
C LEU A 29 10.91 -6.22 -0.69
N GLY A 30 11.40 -6.10 0.54
CA GLY A 30 12.81 -5.81 0.81
C GLY A 30 13.06 -5.37 2.24
N ALA A 31 14.31 -5.34 2.66
CA ALA A 31 14.72 -4.88 3.98
C ALA A 31 14.36 -3.40 4.22
N ASN A 32 14.41 -2.96 5.47
CA ASN A 32 14.27 -1.55 5.80
C ASN A 32 15.42 -0.74 5.15
N GLY A 33 15.08 0.41 4.57
CA GLY A 33 16.02 1.24 3.84
C GLY A 33 16.32 0.79 2.40
N SER A 34 15.74 -0.29 1.89
CA SER A 34 15.97 -0.78 0.53
C SER A 34 15.39 0.09 -0.61
N GLY A 35 14.57 1.11 -0.29
CA GLY A 35 13.95 2.00 -1.28
C GLY A 35 12.44 1.85 -1.45
N LYS A 36 11.77 0.93 -0.73
CA LYS A 36 10.31 0.65 -0.84
C LYS A 36 9.45 1.90 -0.65
N SER A 37 9.55 2.55 0.51
CA SER A 37 8.74 3.75 0.81
C SER A 37 9.09 4.92 -0.09
N THR A 38 10.32 5.02 -0.59
CA THR A 38 10.68 6.02 -1.59
C THR A 38 9.98 5.74 -2.91
N THR A 39 9.97 4.50 -3.36
CA THR A 39 9.31 4.10 -4.60
C THR A 39 7.81 4.36 -4.53
N ILE A 40 7.13 3.90 -3.48
CA ILE A 40 5.67 4.10 -3.33
C ILE A 40 5.32 5.60 -3.29
N ARG A 41 6.11 6.43 -2.61
CA ARG A 41 5.89 7.88 -2.55
C ARG A 41 6.07 8.57 -3.90
N MET A 42 6.99 8.09 -4.75
CA MET A 42 7.11 8.59 -6.13
C MET A 42 5.87 8.23 -6.95
N LEU A 43 5.41 6.98 -6.86
CA LEU A 43 4.19 6.52 -7.56
C LEU A 43 2.93 7.26 -7.10
N CYS A 44 2.85 7.62 -5.82
CA CYS A 44 1.73 8.38 -5.26
C CYS A 44 1.80 9.90 -5.53
N GLY A 45 2.80 10.39 -6.27
CA GLY A 45 2.97 11.82 -6.52
C GLY A 45 3.34 12.65 -5.28
N ILE A 46 3.86 12.01 -4.21
CA ILE A 46 4.27 12.69 -2.97
C ILE A 46 5.67 13.28 -3.11
N ILE A 47 6.56 12.58 -3.81
CA ILE A 47 7.90 13.06 -4.15
C ILE A 47 8.16 12.88 -5.65
N THR A 48 8.79 13.87 -6.27
CA THR A 48 9.15 13.80 -7.68
C THR A 48 10.39 12.93 -7.87
N PRO A 49 10.40 11.97 -8.83
CA PRO A 49 11.60 11.26 -9.24
C PRO A 49 12.74 12.20 -9.64
N THR A 50 13.98 11.78 -9.50
CA THR A 50 15.14 12.51 -10.04
C THR A 50 15.24 12.33 -11.55
N SER A 51 14.91 11.13 -12.04
CA SER A 51 14.81 10.81 -13.47
C SER A 51 13.99 9.53 -13.66
N GLY A 52 13.78 9.13 -14.91
CA GLY A 52 12.87 8.07 -15.27
C GLY A 52 11.43 8.58 -15.33
N GLY A 53 10.47 7.69 -15.52
CA GLY A 53 9.08 8.07 -15.64
C GLY A 53 8.14 6.88 -15.62
N GLY A 54 6.85 7.15 -15.74
CA GLY A 54 5.81 6.14 -15.78
C GLY A 54 4.44 6.73 -15.56
N THR A 55 3.44 5.88 -15.52
CA THR A 55 2.05 6.30 -15.29
C THR A 55 1.43 5.54 -14.13
N VAL A 56 0.57 6.21 -13.39
CA VAL A 56 -0.28 5.63 -12.35
C VAL A 56 -1.71 6.08 -12.60
N ALA A 57 -2.66 5.15 -12.68
CA ALA A 57 -4.05 5.45 -13.06
C ALA A 57 -4.17 6.24 -14.38
N GLY A 58 -3.24 6.06 -15.32
CA GLY A 58 -3.20 6.79 -16.59
C GLY A 58 -2.53 8.17 -16.53
N HIS A 59 -2.12 8.64 -15.35
CA HIS A 59 -1.50 9.94 -15.13
C HIS A 59 0.02 9.83 -15.02
N ASP A 60 0.74 10.77 -15.63
CA ASP A 60 2.20 10.81 -15.61
C ASP A 60 2.75 11.22 -14.23
N ILE A 61 3.68 10.43 -13.68
CA ILE A 61 4.24 10.63 -12.33
C ILE A 61 5.14 11.87 -12.21
N MET A 62 5.62 12.43 -13.32
CA MET A 62 6.49 13.61 -13.32
C MET A 62 5.68 14.91 -13.33
N THR A 63 4.51 14.91 -13.97
CA THR A 63 3.78 16.14 -14.28
C THR A 63 2.37 16.20 -13.72
N GLN A 64 1.76 15.05 -13.35
CA GLN A 64 0.35 14.96 -12.96
C GLN A 64 0.17 14.41 -11.53
N ALA A 65 0.97 14.93 -10.59
CA ALA A 65 0.95 14.45 -9.20
C ALA A 65 -0.40 14.65 -8.49
N GLU A 66 -1.11 15.73 -8.78
CA GLU A 66 -2.40 16.02 -8.13
C GLU A 66 -3.51 15.10 -8.66
N GLU A 67 -3.53 14.83 -9.95
CA GLU A 67 -4.46 13.85 -10.56
C GLU A 67 -4.23 12.44 -10.02
N ILE A 68 -2.96 12.05 -9.83
CA ILE A 68 -2.62 10.78 -9.20
C ILE A 68 -3.18 10.72 -7.78
N LYS A 69 -2.94 11.73 -6.93
CA LYS A 69 -3.43 11.77 -5.54
C LYS A 69 -4.95 11.67 -5.43
N GLN A 70 -5.68 12.19 -6.41
CA GLN A 70 -7.15 12.10 -6.46
C GLN A 70 -7.63 10.74 -6.94
N SER A 71 -6.82 10.01 -7.70
CA SER A 71 -7.19 8.73 -8.34
C SER A 71 -6.83 7.50 -7.52
N ILE A 72 -5.97 7.64 -6.49
CA ILE A 72 -5.44 6.53 -5.71
C ILE A 72 -5.84 6.61 -4.24
N GLY A 73 -5.99 5.45 -3.60
CA GLY A 73 -5.95 5.35 -2.13
C GLY A 73 -4.51 5.19 -1.66
N TYR A 74 -4.11 5.89 -0.62
CA TYR A 74 -2.79 5.73 -0.03
C TYR A 74 -2.86 5.60 1.49
N MET A 75 -2.32 4.51 2.00
CA MET A 75 -2.15 4.27 3.43
C MET A 75 -0.64 4.25 3.75
N SER A 76 -0.19 5.28 4.47
CA SER A 76 1.20 5.41 4.88
C SER A 76 1.53 4.50 6.07
N GLN A 77 2.80 4.15 6.26
CA GLN A 77 3.30 3.33 7.35
C GLN A 77 2.91 3.89 8.74
N LYS A 78 3.00 5.21 8.92
CA LYS A 78 2.41 5.90 10.09
C LYS A 78 1.03 6.35 9.70
N PHE A 79 -0.01 5.78 10.32
CA PHE A 79 -1.39 6.13 10.01
C PHE A 79 -1.60 7.63 10.15
N SER A 80 -2.05 8.28 9.08
CA SER A 80 -2.35 9.70 9.07
C SER A 80 -3.70 9.98 9.71
N LEU A 81 -3.97 9.41 10.90
CA LEU A 81 -5.21 9.59 11.65
C LEU A 81 -5.06 10.70 12.69
N TYR A 82 -6.12 11.45 12.87
CA TYR A 82 -6.25 12.41 13.97
C TYR A 82 -6.68 11.66 15.22
N GLU A 83 -5.77 11.47 16.15
CA GLU A 83 -5.98 10.64 17.34
C GLU A 83 -7.03 11.20 18.30
N ASP A 84 -7.21 12.52 18.34
CA ASP A 84 -8.23 13.21 19.13
C ASP A 84 -9.62 13.24 18.50
N LEU A 85 -9.73 12.84 17.23
CA LEU A 85 -10.99 12.67 16.53
C LEU A 85 -11.51 11.23 16.68
N THR A 86 -12.83 11.06 16.56
CA THR A 86 -13.48 9.74 16.48
C THR A 86 -13.30 9.16 15.06
N PRO A 87 -13.57 7.86 14.84
CA PRO A 87 -13.66 7.29 13.49
C PRO A 87 -14.57 8.08 12.56
N PHE A 88 -15.76 8.45 13.04
CA PHE A 88 -16.70 9.25 12.27
C PHE A 88 -16.13 10.61 11.86
N GLU A 89 -15.48 11.32 12.78
CA GLU A 89 -14.87 12.62 12.53
C GLU A 89 -13.66 12.52 11.58
N ASN A 90 -12.81 11.48 11.72
CA ASN A 90 -11.73 11.19 10.78
C ASN A 90 -12.29 10.98 9.36
N LEU A 91 -13.30 10.13 9.21
CA LEU A 91 -13.91 9.87 7.89
C LEU A 91 -14.50 11.16 7.29
N ARG A 92 -15.18 11.99 8.09
CA ARG A 92 -15.69 13.30 7.63
C ARG A 92 -14.57 14.22 7.16
N PHE A 93 -13.46 14.27 7.89
CA PHE A 93 -12.29 15.05 7.50
C PHE A 93 -11.76 14.63 6.14
N TYR A 94 -11.55 13.32 5.93
CA TYR A 94 -11.04 12.80 4.67
C TYR A 94 -12.02 12.96 3.50
N LEU A 95 -13.33 12.89 3.73
CA LEU A 95 -14.32 13.23 2.70
C LEU A 95 -14.17 14.67 2.21
N GLY A 96 -13.84 15.60 3.12
CA GLY A 96 -13.51 16.97 2.75
C GLY A 96 -12.22 17.09 1.97
N VAL A 97 -11.16 16.35 2.38
CA VAL A 97 -9.86 16.33 1.66
C VAL A 97 -10.01 15.82 0.22
N TYR A 98 -10.84 14.77 0.03
CA TYR A 98 -11.13 14.22 -1.31
C TYR A 98 -12.20 14.98 -2.09
N ASN A 99 -12.67 16.12 -1.59
CA ASN A 99 -13.71 16.95 -2.22
C ASN A 99 -14.99 16.16 -2.58
N ILE A 100 -15.37 15.17 -1.76
CA ILE A 100 -16.59 14.40 -1.98
C ILE A 100 -17.81 15.28 -1.67
N PRO A 101 -18.84 15.31 -2.55
CA PRO A 101 -20.05 16.07 -2.32
C PRO A 101 -20.75 15.66 -0.99
N GLN A 102 -21.20 16.63 -0.21
CA GLN A 102 -21.81 16.38 1.11
C GLN A 102 -23.03 15.44 1.03
N SER A 103 -23.77 15.44 -0.08
CA SER A 103 -24.88 14.52 -0.33
C SER A 103 -24.49 13.05 -0.29
N GLN A 104 -23.22 12.70 -0.54
CA GLN A 104 -22.69 11.34 -0.51
C GLN A 104 -22.05 10.94 0.83
N TRP A 105 -21.83 11.89 1.75
CA TRP A 105 -21.04 11.65 2.96
C TRP A 105 -21.61 10.53 3.83
N ARG A 106 -22.92 10.56 4.07
CA ARG A 106 -23.58 9.55 4.90
C ARG A 106 -23.37 8.15 4.33
N GLU A 107 -23.67 7.96 3.05
CA GLU A 107 -23.50 6.68 2.36
C GLU A 107 -22.04 6.18 2.45
N ARG A 108 -21.06 7.07 2.19
CA ARG A 108 -19.66 6.72 2.20
C ARG A 108 -19.17 6.35 3.59
N ILE A 109 -19.55 7.11 4.62
CA ILE A 109 -19.19 6.82 6.02
C ILE A 109 -19.81 5.49 6.45
N ASP A 110 -21.09 5.28 6.21
CA ASP A 110 -21.79 4.05 6.60
C ASP A 110 -21.15 2.84 5.88
N TRP A 111 -20.81 2.97 4.59
CA TRP A 111 -20.12 1.94 3.84
C TRP A 111 -18.75 1.60 4.45
N VAL A 112 -17.91 2.60 4.76
CA VAL A 112 -16.58 2.37 5.35
C VAL A 112 -16.71 1.77 6.75
N LEU A 113 -17.57 2.29 7.62
CA LEU A 113 -17.76 1.77 8.96
C LEU A 113 -18.20 0.30 8.94
N ASN A 114 -19.11 -0.06 8.03
CA ASN A 114 -19.55 -1.44 7.84
C ASN A 114 -18.42 -2.34 7.36
N MET A 115 -17.72 -1.94 6.31
CA MET A 115 -16.62 -2.68 5.70
C MET A 115 -15.46 -2.92 6.70
N THR A 116 -15.11 -1.90 7.49
CA THR A 116 -14.04 -1.95 8.49
C THR A 116 -14.48 -2.55 9.83
N ARG A 117 -15.79 -2.81 10.01
CA ARG A 117 -16.43 -3.26 11.27
C ARG A 117 -16.21 -2.30 12.43
N LEU A 118 -16.28 -1.00 12.15
CA LEU A 118 -16.08 0.09 13.13
C LEU A 118 -17.40 0.75 13.58
N GLN A 119 -18.55 0.17 13.27
CA GLN A 119 -19.85 0.77 13.59
C GLN A 119 -20.03 1.04 15.09
N ASN A 120 -19.61 0.08 15.92
CA ASN A 120 -19.73 0.16 17.38
C ASN A 120 -18.69 1.07 18.03
N GLU A 121 -17.62 1.39 17.30
CA GLU A 121 -16.52 2.25 17.75
C GLU A 121 -16.59 3.66 17.15
N ARG A 122 -17.65 3.93 16.41
CA ARG A 122 -17.85 5.15 15.62
C ARG A 122 -17.57 6.44 16.36
N ASP A 123 -17.98 6.53 17.66
CA ASP A 123 -17.95 7.72 18.47
C ASP A 123 -16.87 7.68 19.57
N ARG A 124 -16.03 6.63 19.59
CA ARG A 124 -14.89 6.50 20.51
C ARG A 124 -13.67 7.23 19.96
N LYS A 125 -12.85 7.86 20.82
CA LYS A 125 -11.64 8.55 20.35
C LYS A 125 -10.66 7.57 19.71
N THR A 126 -10.08 7.97 18.58
CA THR A 126 -9.16 7.12 17.78
C THR A 126 -7.94 6.66 18.59
N ARG A 127 -7.40 7.49 19.49
CA ARG A 127 -6.30 7.13 20.38
C ARG A 127 -6.63 5.97 21.34
N GLU A 128 -7.90 5.75 21.65
CA GLU A 128 -8.38 4.70 22.55
C GLU A 128 -8.62 3.36 21.82
N LEU A 129 -8.56 3.38 20.49
CA LEU A 129 -8.73 2.18 19.69
C LEU A 129 -7.46 1.32 19.68
N PRO A 130 -7.59 -0.01 19.79
CA PRO A 130 -6.48 -0.92 19.53
C PRO A 130 -5.84 -0.66 18.15
N GLN A 131 -4.55 -0.98 18.02
CA GLN A 131 -3.79 -0.72 16.79
C GLN A 131 -4.45 -1.32 15.53
N GLY A 132 -4.97 -2.56 15.59
CA GLY A 132 -5.65 -3.17 14.45
C GLY A 132 -6.92 -2.44 14.01
N TRP A 133 -7.61 -1.74 14.91
CA TRP A 133 -8.79 -0.94 14.57
C TRP A 133 -8.38 0.39 13.95
N ARG A 134 -7.31 1.01 14.46
CA ARG A 134 -6.71 2.21 13.85
C ARG A 134 -6.23 1.91 12.42
N GLN A 135 -5.60 0.75 12.21
CA GLN A 135 -5.20 0.27 10.89
C GLN A 135 -6.39 0.15 9.93
N ARG A 136 -7.50 -0.47 10.37
CA ARG A 136 -8.73 -0.59 9.57
C ARG A 136 -9.34 0.78 9.27
N LEU A 137 -9.33 1.69 10.23
CA LEU A 137 -9.80 3.07 10.02
C LEU A 137 -8.95 3.80 8.98
N ALA A 138 -7.62 3.70 9.07
CA ALA A 138 -6.70 4.31 8.10
C ALA A 138 -6.93 3.78 6.68
N LEU A 139 -7.11 2.47 6.56
CA LEU A 139 -7.49 1.85 5.29
C LEU A 139 -8.85 2.36 4.82
N GLY A 140 -9.84 2.44 5.70
CA GLY A 140 -11.16 2.99 5.38
C GLY A 140 -11.10 4.44 4.88
N CYS A 141 -10.28 5.29 5.51
CA CYS A 141 -10.05 6.66 5.06
C CYS A 141 -9.50 6.71 3.62
N SER A 142 -8.57 5.81 3.27
CA SER A 142 -7.97 5.75 1.92
C SER A 142 -8.92 5.24 0.83
N LEU A 143 -10.08 4.70 1.21
CA LEU A 143 -11.07 4.11 0.29
C LEU A 143 -12.32 4.98 0.08
N LEU A 144 -12.47 6.09 0.81
CA LEU A 144 -13.67 6.93 0.80
C LEU A 144 -14.09 7.44 -0.59
N HIS A 145 -13.13 7.75 -1.45
CA HIS A 145 -13.37 8.24 -2.81
C HIS A 145 -13.49 7.10 -3.85
N LYS A 146 -13.47 5.82 -3.40
CA LYS A 146 -13.56 4.61 -4.24
C LYS A 146 -12.47 4.56 -5.32
N PRO A 147 -11.18 4.59 -4.97
CA PRO A 147 -10.09 4.53 -5.93
C PRO A 147 -10.02 3.17 -6.64
N ASP A 148 -9.52 3.15 -7.88
CA ASP A 148 -9.22 1.91 -8.60
C ASP A 148 -7.90 1.26 -8.15
N ILE A 149 -6.99 2.05 -7.57
CA ILE A 149 -5.66 1.63 -7.13
C ILE A 149 -5.45 2.00 -5.66
N LEU A 150 -5.00 1.05 -4.87
CA LEU A 150 -4.68 1.22 -3.46
C LEU A 150 -3.19 0.97 -3.22
N PHE A 151 -2.52 1.95 -2.65
CA PHE A 151 -1.14 1.86 -2.19
C PHE A 151 -1.07 1.68 -0.68
N LEU A 152 -0.36 0.65 -0.22
CA LEU A 152 -0.20 0.30 1.19
C LEU A 152 1.29 0.26 1.55
N ASP A 153 1.75 1.22 2.36
CA ASP A 153 3.16 1.29 2.78
C ASP A 153 3.34 0.60 4.14
N GLU A 154 3.85 -0.65 4.11
CA GLU A 154 4.05 -1.51 5.29
C GLU A 154 2.82 -1.58 6.23
N PRO A 155 1.64 -1.92 5.70
CA PRO A 155 0.38 -1.72 6.42
C PRO A 155 0.25 -2.58 7.67
N THR A 156 1.00 -3.67 7.79
CA THR A 156 0.93 -4.65 8.88
C THR A 156 2.12 -4.57 9.85
N SER A 157 2.95 -3.54 9.71
CA SER A 157 4.10 -3.33 10.59
C SER A 157 3.67 -3.13 12.05
N GLY A 158 4.26 -3.91 12.97
CA GLY A 158 3.93 -3.85 14.39
C GLY A 158 2.58 -4.43 14.79
N VAL A 159 1.93 -5.18 13.91
CA VAL A 159 0.63 -5.82 14.14
C VAL A 159 0.82 -7.31 14.47
N ASP A 160 0.07 -7.82 15.45
CA ASP A 160 0.09 -9.22 15.82
C ASP A 160 -0.33 -10.16 14.67
N PRO A 161 0.09 -11.45 14.67
CA PRO A 161 -0.16 -12.35 13.54
C PRO A 161 -1.64 -12.61 13.23
N VAL A 162 -2.52 -12.59 14.23
CA VAL A 162 -3.96 -12.82 14.04
C VAL A 162 -4.60 -11.62 13.33
N THR A 163 -4.33 -10.42 13.85
CA THR A 163 -4.81 -9.16 13.25
C THR A 163 -4.25 -8.98 11.84
N ARG A 164 -2.97 -9.33 11.59
CA ARG A 164 -2.33 -9.33 10.28
C ARG A 164 -3.09 -10.22 9.29
N ARG A 165 -3.42 -11.46 9.67
CA ARG A 165 -4.21 -12.38 8.83
C ARG A 165 -5.57 -11.81 8.47
N HIS A 166 -6.27 -11.19 9.42
CA HIS A 166 -7.56 -10.54 9.15
C HIS A 166 -7.44 -9.37 8.19
N PHE A 167 -6.36 -8.60 8.30
CA PHE A 167 -6.10 -7.48 7.40
C PHE A 167 -5.83 -7.96 5.96
N TRP A 168 -5.03 -9.02 5.78
CA TRP A 168 -4.78 -9.61 4.48
C TRP A 168 -6.02 -10.22 3.83
N ASN A 169 -6.90 -10.86 4.62
CA ASN A 169 -8.18 -11.34 4.12
C ASN A 169 -9.04 -10.17 3.59
N PHE A 170 -8.97 -9.03 4.24
CA PHE A 170 -9.67 -7.84 3.82
C PHE A 170 -9.08 -7.25 2.52
N ILE A 171 -7.75 -7.17 2.42
CA ILE A 171 -7.06 -6.76 1.17
C ILE A 171 -7.47 -7.66 0.01
N ARG A 172 -7.53 -8.98 0.22
CA ARG A 172 -7.95 -9.93 -0.82
C ARG A 172 -9.39 -9.66 -1.29
N GLN A 173 -10.33 -9.40 -0.37
CA GLN A 173 -11.70 -9.05 -0.75
C GLN A 173 -11.77 -7.77 -1.61
N LEU A 174 -10.92 -6.78 -1.35
CA LEU A 174 -10.82 -5.59 -2.19
C LEU A 174 -10.27 -5.92 -3.58
N ALA A 175 -9.25 -6.76 -3.68
CA ALA A 175 -8.72 -7.21 -4.97
C ALA A 175 -9.73 -8.03 -5.76
N ASP A 176 -10.46 -8.95 -5.11
CA ASP A 176 -11.53 -9.74 -5.71
C ASP A 176 -12.67 -8.87 -6.27
N SER A 177 -12.85 -7.66 -5.74
CA SER A 177 -13.79 -6.65 -6.28
C SER A 177 -13.25 -5.87 -7.49
N GLY A 178 -12.02 -6.17 -7.94
CA GLY A 178 -11.37 -5.57 -9.11
C GLY A 178 -10.39 -4.43 -8.80
N MET A 179 -10.12 -4.14 -7.50
CA MET A 179 -9.17 -3.12 -7.09
C MET A 179 -7.73 -3.60 -7.31
N THR A 180 -6.89 -2.75 -7.88
CA THR A 180 -5.44 -3.01 -7.98
C THR A 180 -4.77 -2.61 -6.67
N ILE A 181 -3.96 -3.48 -6.10
CA ILE A 181 -3.32 -3.23 -4.80
C ILE A 181 -1.80 -3.32 -4.94
N PHE A 182 -1.12 -2.26 -4.56
CA PHE A 182 0.33 -2.20 -4.44
C PHE A 182 0.69 -2.17 -2.94
N VAL A 183 1.39 -3.18 -2.46
CA VAL A 183 1.76 -3.28 -1.05
C VAL A 183 3.26 -3.37 -0.88
N THR A 184 3.83 -2.55 0.00
CA THR A 184 5.23 -2.72 0.45
C THR A 184 5.25 -3.51 1.76
N THR A 185 6.21 -4.41 1.91
CA THR A 185 6.44 -5.15 3.15
C THR A 185 7.90 -5.59 3.28
N HIS A 186 8.34 -5.81 4.50
CA HIS A 186 9.60 -6.48 4.82
C HIS A 186 9.37 -7.92 5.33
N TYR A 187 8.11 -8.35 5.44
CA TYR A 187 7.75 -9.70 5.85
C TYR A 187 7.63 -10.62 4.63
N MET A 188 8.55 -11.58 4.48
CA MET A 188 8.57 -12.50 3.32
C MET A 188 7.36 -13.43 3.30
N ASP A 189 6.79 -13.78 4.47
CA ASP A 189 5.59 -14.60 4.57
C ASP A 189 4.33 -13.92 4.02
N GLU A 190 4.35 -12.61 3.87
CA GLU A 190 3.24 -11.85 3.27
C GLU A 190 3.20 -11.95 1.75
N ALA A 191 4.32 -12.26 1.11
CA ALA A 191 4.40 -12.43 -0.34
C ALA A 191 3.45 -13.50 -0.90
N ARG A 192 3.10 -14.52 -0.09
CA ARG A 192 2.09 -15.54 -0.47
C ARG A 192 0.70 -14.99 -0.75
N PHE A 193 0.42 -13.77 -0.34
CA PHE A 193 -0.85 -13.09 -0.61
C PHE A 193 -0.82 -12.28 -1.90
N CYS A 194 0.35 -12.14 -2.52
CA CYS A 194 0.56 -11.38 -3.75
C CYS A 194 0.61 -12.32 -4.96
N GLU A 195 0.00 -11.93 -6.07
CA GLU A 195 0.09 -12.65 -7.35
C GLU A 195 1.49 -12.51 -7.96
N ARG A 196 2.06 -11.32 -7.89
CA ARG A 196 3.42 -11.04 -8.34
C ARG A 196 4.13 -10.16 -7.32
N ILE A 197 5.43 -10.32 -7.26
CA ILE A 197 6.28 -9.56 -6.36
C ILE A 197 7.53 -9.03 -7.07
N VAL A 198 8.05 -7.94 -6.54
CA VAL A 198 9.40 -7.44 -6.79
C VAL A 198 10.15 -7.43 -5.47
N MET A 199 11.36 -7.95 -5.49
CA MET A 199 12.29 -7.87 -4.38
C MET A 199 13.30 -6.77 -4.65
N ILE A 200 13.43 -5.82 -3.70
CA ILE A 200 14.33 -4.69 -3.82
C ILE A 200 15.41 -4.73 -2.71
N ASN A 201 16.66 -4.50 -3.10
CA ASN A 201 17.78 -4.35 -2.18
C ASN A 201 18.65 -3.18 -2.61
N ALA A 202 19.01 -2.31 -1.66
CA ALA A 202 19.87 -1.13 -1.89
C ALA A 202 19.46 -0.32 -3.13
N GLY A 203 18.16 -0.10 -3.31
CA GLY A 203 17.59 0.67 -4.42
C GLY A 203 17.48 -0.06 -5.76
N ASN A 204 17.90 -1.34 -5.86
CA ASN A 204 17.89 -2.13 -7.09
C ASN A 204 16.86 -3.27 -7.00
N ILE A 205 16.20 -3.58 -8.11
CA ILE A 205 15.39 -4.80 -8.22
C ILE A 205 16.37 -5.99 -8.34
N VAL A 206 16.24 -6.95 -7.41
CA VAL A 206 17.06 -8.18 -7.40
C VAL A 206 16.29 -9.38 -7.92
N ALA A 207 14.97 -9.40 -7.80
CA ALA A 207 14.10 -10.44 -8.37
C ALA A 207 12.71 -9.88 -8.68
N ALA A 208 12.04 -10.43 -9.66
CA ALA A 208 10.67 -10.09 -10.03
C ALA A 208 9.97 -11.30 -10.66
N GLY A 209 8.71 -11.56 -10.27
CA GLY A 209 7.91 -12.68 -10.77
C GLY A 209 6.81 -13.06 -9.79
N THR A 210 6.22 -14.22 -9.96
CA THR A 210 5.40 -14.85 -8.94
C THR A 210 6.29 -15.36 -7.79
N PRO A 211 5.78 -15.49 -6.56
CA PRO A 211 6.55 -16.08 -5.47
C PRO A 211 7.18 -17.42 -5.82
N ALA A 212 6.44 -18.29 -6.53
CA ALA A 212 6.92 -19.60 -6.95
C ALA A 212 8.07 -19.53 -7.97
N GLU A 213 8.00 -18.61 -8.95
CA GLU A 213 9.06 -18.41 -9.94
C GLU A 213 10.36 -17.92 -9.29
N ILE A 214 10.24 -17.01 -8.32
CA ILE A 214 11.41 -16.48 -7.59
C ILE A 214 12.08 -17.58 -6.77
N ILE A 215 11.30 -18.37 -6.01
CA ILE A 215 11.83 -19.49 -5.22
C ILE A 215 12.52 -20.51 -6.14
N ALA A 216 11.87 -20.92 -7.23
CA ALA A 216 12.44 -21.88 -8.16
C ALA A 216 13.73 -21.38 -8.82
N GLY A 217 13.83 -20.09 -9.09
CA GLY A 217 15.01 -19.47 -9.70
C GLY A 217 16.19 -19.29 -8.73
N ALA A 218 15.92 -18.94 -7.47
CA ALA A 218 16.94 -18.68 -6.47
C ALA A 218 17.42 -19.96 -5.74
N CYS A 219 16.52 -20.93 -5.54
CA CYS A 219 16.75 -22.15 -4.74
C CYS A 219 16.53 -23.43 -5.57
N PRO A 220 17.21 -23.62 -6.72
CA PRO A 220 16.98 -24.77 -7.57
C PRO A 220 17.35 -26.09 -6.86
N GLY A 221 16.36 -27.00 -6.74
CA GLY A 221 16.56 -28.32 -6.14
C GLY A 221 16.59 -28.36 -4.60
N ILE A 222 16.27 -27.28 -3.92
CA ILE A 222 16.11 -27.25 -2.47
C ILE A 222 14.63 -27.59 -2.15
N PRO A 223 14.35 -28.74 -1.50
CA PRO A 223 12.99 -29.08 -1.09
C PRO A 223 12.47 -28.08 -0.06
N ASP A 224 11.19 -27.68 -0.18
CA ASP A 224 10.49 -26.81 0.77
C ASP A 224 11.14 -25.42 0.97
N ALA A 225 11.97 -24.96 0.01
CA ALA A 225 12.52 -23.60 0.04
C ALA A 225 11.40 -22.55 0.07
N ASP A 226 11.60 -21.49 0.83
CA ASP A 226 10.67 -20.36 0.91
C ASP A 226 11.29 -19.06 0.35
N LEU A 227 10.53 -17.96 0.39
CA LEU A 227 11.04 -16.66 -0.10
C LEU A 227 12.13 -16.06 0.78
N GLN A 228 12.23 -16.47 2.03
CA GLN A 228 13.31 -16.05 2.91
C GLN A 228 14.63 -16.68 2.50
N ASP A 229 14.61 -17.96 2.08
CA ASP A 229 15.77 -18.66 1.52
C ASP A 229 16.19 -18.02 0.20
N ALA A 230 15.24 -17.59 -0.62
CA ALA A 230 15.50 -16.92 -1.90
C ALA A 230 16.06 -15.49 -1.76
N PHE A 231 15.93 -14.87 -0.57
CA PHE A 231 16.39 -13.50 -0.31
C PHE A 231 17.80 -13.41 0.29
N ILE A 232 18.34 -14.52 0.83
CA ILE A 232 19.67 -14.62 1.42
C ILE A 232 20.73 -14.84 0.34
#